data_45462f87a621f1bd729e0f0251a72d77
#
_entry.id   45462f87a621f1bd729e0f0251a72d77
#
_cell.length_a   1.000
_cell.length_b   1.000
_cell.length_c   1.000
_cell.angle_alpha   90.00
_cell.angle_beta   90.00
_cell.angle_gamma   90.00
#
_symmetry.space_group_name_H-M   'P 1'
#
loop_
_entity.id
_entity.type
_entity.pdbx_description
1 polymer ?
#
loop_
_entity_poly.entity_id
_entity_poly.type
_entity_poly.pdbx_seq_one_letter_code
_entity_poly.pdbx_strand_id
1 'polypeptide(L)'
;MKYILIASAFCLALIHPHMAYSQLYSTRAGFVGFYSKTALEDIKAENNQVYAIIDAGKQNLAFQLLLKGFVFTKELMQEHFNENYVESDKYPKASFSGAYTGNVQLNKDGVYPVTVKGNLSLHNATKAVEVPATIEVKNGHLLGQAEFKVKPEDFNISIPSVVRDKIDKEITVKVNIDCAAK
;
A
#
# COMPACT_ATOMS: atom_id res chain seq x y z
N MET A 1 73.79 -26.05 -17.69
CA MET A 1 72.81 -25.84 -16.63
C MET A 1 71.97 -24.64 -17.04
N LYS A 2 70.73 -24.88 -17.51
CA LYS A 2 69.77 -23.82 -17.95
C LYS A 2 68.70 -23.69 -16.86
N TYR A 3 68.63 -22.55 -16.18
CA TYR A 3 67.59 -22.24 -15.21
C TYR A 3 66.38 -21.68 -15.92
N ILE A 4 65.25 -22.38 -15.86
CA ILE A 4 63.94 -21.90 -16.37
C ILE A 4 63.25 -21.17 -15.21
N LEU A 5 63.14 -19.85 -15.32
CA LEU A 5 62.34 -19.00 -14.42
C LEU A 5 60.88 -19.11 -14.83
N ILE A 6 60.04 -19.77 -14.03
CA ILE A 6 58.61 -19.77 -14.18
C ILE A 6 58.07 -18.57 -13.44
N ALA A 7 57.64 -17.56 -14.17
CA ALA A 7 56.92 -16.39 -13.65
C ALA A 7 55.44 -16.79 -13.43
N SER A 8 55.05 -17.01 -12.18
CA SER A 8 53.67 -17.21 -11.77
C SER A 8 52.94 -15.86 -11.76
N ALA A 9 52.09 -15.57 -12.77
CA ALA A 9 51.20 -14.43 -12.76
C ALA A 9 50.00 -14.70 -11.85
N PHE A 10 50.06 -14.15 -10.63
CA PHE A 10 48.97 -14.19 -9.67
C PHE A 10 47.89 -13.18 -10.10
N CYS A 11 46.85 -13.68 -10.77
CA CYS A 11 45.69 -12.86 -11.20
C CYS A 11 44.84 -12.51 -9.99
N LEU A 12 45.03 -11.32 -9.42
CA LEU A 12 44.23 -10.80 -8.30
C LEU A 12 42.86 -10.42 -8.84
N ALA A 13 41.86 -11.29 -8.73
CA ALA A 13 40.46 -10.99 -9.04
C ALA A 13 39.96 -9.95 -8.04
N LEU A 14 39.80 -8.71 -8.49
CA LEU A 14 39.15 -7.61 -7.75
C LEU A 14 37.68 -7.97 -7.53
N ILE A 15 37.38 -8.56 -6.39
CA ILE A 15 35.98 -8.75 -5.93
C ILE A 15 35.47 -7.34 -5.59
N HIS A 16 34.74 -6.72 -6.50
CA HIS A 16 34.01 -5.48 -6.21
C HIS A 16 32.83 -5.86 -5.34
N PRO A 17 32.72 -5.38 -4.09
CA PRO A 17 31.52 -5.58 -3.31
C PRO A 17 30.37 -4.84 -4.03
N HIS A 18 29.41 -5.60 -4.54
CA HIS A 18 28.16 -5.03 -4.98
C HIS A 18 27.45 -4.52 -3.72
N MET A 19 27.53 -3.22 -3.48
CA MET A 19 26.70 -2.56 -2.49
C MET A 19 25.25 -2.75 -2.95
N ALA A 20 24.57 -3.70 -2.35
CA ALA A 20 23.13 -3.81 -2.47
C ALA A 20 22.54 -2.59 -1.74
N TYR A 21 22.31 -1.50 -2.45
CA TYR A 21 21.53 -0.40 -1.91
C TYR A 21 20.16 -0.96 -1.58
N SER A 22 19.78 -0.87 -0.32
CA SER A 22 18.41 -1.14 0.10
C SER A 22 17.50 -0.18 -0.66
N GLN A 23 16.76 -0.69 -1.63
CA GLN A 23 15.82 0.09 -2.43
C GLN A 23 14.50 0.24 -1.67
N LEU A 24 14.61 0.78 -0.44
CA LEU A 24 13.48 1.07 0.41
C LEU A 24 12.97 2.49 0.14
N TYR A 25 11.69 2.57 -0.13
CA TYR A 25 10.97 3.83 -0.30
C TYR A 25 9.89 3.91 0.77
N SER A 26 9.64 5.10 1.31
CA SER A 26 8.61 5.24 2.34
C SER A 26 7.97 6.61 2.36
N THR A 27 6.77 6.68 2.91
CA THR A 27 6.05 7.91 3.22
C THR A 27 5.28 7.78 4.53
N ARG A 28 4.96 8.92 5.15
CA ARG A 28 4.03 9.01 6.29
C ARG A 28 2.80 9.86 5.96
N ALA A 29 2.75 10.38 4.74
CA ALA A 29 1.72 11.26 4.22
C ALA A 29 1.00 10.64 3.01
N GLY A 30 0.89 9.31 2.96
CA GLY A 30 0.08 8.64 1.96
C GLY A 30 -1.41 8.93 2.17
N PHE A 31 -2.18 8.73 1.13
CA PHE A 31 -3.62 8.94 1.08
C PHE A 31 -4.36 7.62 0.91
N VAL A 32 -5.41 7.43 1.70
CA VAL A 32 -6.46 6.43 1.48
C VAL A 32 -7.82 7.10 1.62
N GLY A 33 -8.64 7.00 0.59
CA GLY A 33 -10.03 7.41 0.64
C GLY A 33 -10.96 6.23 0.41
N PHE A 34 -12.13 6.23 1.03
CA PHE A 34 -13.18 5.31 0.67
C PHE A 34 -14.48 6.04 0.33
N TYR A 35 -15.25 5.44 -0.58
CA TYR A 35 -16.41 6.05 -1.19
C TYR A 35 -17.53 5.02 -1.28
N SER A 36 -18.70 5.41 -0.79
CA SER A 36 -19.94 4.66 -0.96
C SER A 36 -20.94 5.57 -1.63
N LYS A 37 -21.49 5.17 -2.76
CA LYS A 37 -22.45 5.97 -3.53
C LYS A 37 -23.72 5.19 -3.78
N THR A 38 -24.81 5.70 -3.26
CA THR A 38 -26.17 5.18 -3.51
C THR A 38 -27.07 6.28 -4.06
N ALA A 39 -28.32 5.95 -4.42
CA ALA A 39 -29.30 6.95 -4.81
C ALA A 39 -29.74 7.88 -3.66
N LEU A 40 -29.51 7.47 -2.41
CA LEU A 40 -29.96 8.17 -1.20
C LEU A 40 -28.87 8.93 -0.49
N GLU A 41 -27.60 8.48 -0.57
CA GLU A 41 -26.50 9.06 0.20
C GLU A 41 -25.17 8.85 -0.52
N ASP A 42 -24.34 9.90 -0.56
CA ASP A 42 -22.92 9.84 -0.94
C ASP A 42 -22.06 9.94 0.31
N ILE A 43 -21.32 8.89 0.60
CA ILE A 43 -20.39 8.84 1.75
C ILE A 43 -18.98 8.91 1.19
N LYS A 44 -18.21 9.85 1.72
CA LYS A 44 -16.80 10.05 1.43
C LYS A 44 -16.04 10.22 2.72
N ALA A 45 -14.95 9.47 2.87
CA ALA A 45 -14.00 9.65 3.96
C ALA A 45 -12.56 9.54 3.46
N GLU A 46 -11.68 10.37 3.98
CA GLU A 46 -10.30 10.49 3.51
C GLU A 46 -9.33 10.52 4.70
N ASN A 47 -8.21 9.81 4.54
CA ASN A 47 -7.11 9.78 5.50
C ASN A 47 -5.80 10.10 4.77
N ASN A 48 -5.14 11.19 5.18
CA ASN A 48 -3.87 11.67 4.62
C ASN A 48 -2.66 11.31 5.50
N GLN A 49 -2.83 10.40 6.48
CA GLN A 49 -1.80 9.99 7.43
C GLN A 49 -1.51 8.50 7.29
N VAL A 50 -1.29 8.06 6.05
CA VAL A 50 -1.01 6.66 5.76
C VAL A 50 0.50 6.46 5.73
N TYR A 51 0.99 5.54 6.57
CA TYR A 51 2.35 5.07 6.46
C TYR A 51 2.44 4.01 5.36
N ALA A 52 3.36 4.20 4.43
CA ALA A 52 3.64 3.23 3.38
C ALA A 52 5.15 2.98 3.27
N ILE A 53 5.50 1.73 2.97
CA ILE A 53 6.87 1.31 2.67
C ILE A 53 6.84 0.37 1.47
N ILE A 54 7.80 0.56 0.55
CA ILE A 54 8.03 -0.29 -0.62
C ILE A 54 9.48 -0.74 -0.60
N ASP A 55 9.71 -2.05 -0.56
CA ASP A 55 11.01 -2.67 -0.83
C ASP A 55 11.03 -3.03 -2.33
N ALA A 56 11.56 -2.13 -3.14
CA ALA A 56 11.55 -2.30 -4.59
C ALA A 56 12.49 -3.42 -5.05
N GLY A 57 13.53 -3.74 -4.28
CA GLY A 57 14.44 -4.86 -4.56
C GLY A 57 13.78 -6.22 -4.35
N LYS A 58 12.86 -6.34 -3.40
CA LYS A 58 12.10 -7.56 -3.12
C LYS A 58 10.68 -7.53 -3.69
N GLN A 59 10.28 -6.40 -4.29
CA GLN A 59 8.92 -6.16 -4.77
C GLN A 59 7.84 -6.31 -3.67
N ASN A 60 8.20 -6.05 -2.41
CA ASN A 60 7.28 -6.10 -1.27
C ASN A 60 6.79 -4.70 -0.92
N LEU A 61 5.59 -4.63 -0.35
CA LEU A 61 5.03 -3.39 0.14
C LEU A 61 4.13 -3.62 1.37
N ALA A 62 4.07 -2.60 2.22
CA ALA A 62 3.21 -2.60 3.38
C ALA A 62 2.64 -1.21 3.62
N PHE A 63 1.39 -1.17 4.13
CA PHE A 63 0.66 0.05 4.48
C PHE A 63 0.06 -0.10 5.87
N GLN A 64 -0.01 1.01 6.58
CA GLN A 64 -0.72 1.10 7.85
C GLN A 64 -1.32 2.49 8.02
N LEU A 65 -2.54 2.54 8.55
CA LEU A 65 -3.20 3.76 8.94
C LEU A 65 -3.97 3.59 10.25
N LEU A 66 -4.27 4.69 10.92
CA LEU A 66 -5.20 4.74 12.04
C LEU A 66 -6.62 4.99 11.51
N LEU A 67 -7.60 4.20 11.95
CA LEU A 67 -8.99 4.35 11.52
C LEU A 67 -9.60 5.67 11.96
N LYS A 68 -9.23 6.18 13.14
CA LYS A 68 -9.60 7.52 13.62
C LYS A 68 -9.05 8.68 12.77
N GLY A 69 -8.09 8.41 11.90
CA GLY A 69 -7.54 9.39 10.96
C GLY A 69 -8.41 9.64 9.73
N PHE A 70 -9.50 8.92 9.55
CA PHE A 70 -10.46 9.22 8.50
C PHE A 70 -11.31 10.44 8.85
N VAL A 71 -11.38 11.38 7.92
CA VAL A 71 -12.16 12.61 8.02
C VAL A 71 -13.36 12.50 7.07
N PHE A 72 -14.54 12.75 7.59
CA PHE A 72 -15.80 12.73 6.86
C PHE A 72 -16.32 14.17 6.64
N THR A 73 -17.17 14.33 5.64
CA THR A 73 -17.87 15.60 5.41
C THR A 73 -18.88 15.92 6.51
N LYS A 74 -19.48 14.87 7.11
CA LYS A 74 -20.48 14.99 8.18
C LYS A 74 -19.94 14.36 9.46
N GLU A 75 -19.87 15.11 10.55
CA GLU A 75 -19.34 14.67 11.85
C GLU A 75 -20.06 13.43 12.39
N LEU A 76 -21.38 13.38 12.31
CA LEU A 76 -22.18 12.24 12.74
C LEU A 76 -21.83 10.95 11.98
N MET A 77 -21.47 11.06 10.69
CA MET A 77 -20.99 9.88 9.93
C MET A 77 -19.63 9.41 10.42
N GLN A 78 -18.76 10.33 10.80
CA GLN A 78 -17.45 9.99 11.38
C GLN A 78 -17.58 9.31 12.73
N GLU A 79 -18.49 9.80 13.57
CA GLU A 79 -18.82 9.18 14.86
C GLU A 79 -19.34 7.75 14.67
N HIS A 80 -20.38 7.57 13.85
CA HIS A 80 -20.91 6.25 13.55
C HIS A 80 -19.88 5.30 12.93
N PHE A 81 -19.03 5.78 12.04
CA PHE A 81 -17.94 4.99 11.48
C PHE A 81 -17.02 4.48 12.58
N ASN A 82 -16.57 5.36 13.47
CA ASN A 82 -15.63 5.00 14.52
C ASN A 82 -16.24 4.08 15.59
N GLU A 83 -17.49 4.33 15.99
CA GLU A 83 -18.11 3.65 17.13
C GLU A 83 -18.86 2.38 16.72
N ASN A 84 -19.64 2.47 15.62
CA ASN A 84 -20.60 1.43 15.29
C ASN A 84 -20.15 0.49 14.15
N TYR A 85 -19.26 0.97 13.25
CA TYR A 85 -18.84 0.17 12.10
C TYR A 85 -17.46 -0.44 12.28
N VAL A 86 -16.43 0.37 12.54
CA VAL A 86 -15.05 -0.13 12.64
C VAL A 86 -14.58 -0.32 14.08
N GLU A 87 -15.35 0.12 15.07
CA GLU A 87 -15.01 0.04 16.51
C GLU A 87 -13.55 0.49 16.74
N SER A 88 -13.22 1.72 16.29
CA SER A 88 -11.83 2.21 16.20
C SER A 88 -11.08 2.27 17.52
N ASP A 89 -11.77 2.27 18.65
CA ASP A 89 -11.16 2.14 19.99
C ASP A 89 -10.65 0.72 20.25
N LYS A 90 -11.34 -0.27 19.74
CA LYS A 90 -11.00 -1.69 19.89
C LYS A 90 -10.07 -2.16 18.78
N TYR A 91 -10.30 -1.70 17.56
CA TYR A 91 -9.54 -2.04 16.36
C TYR A 91 -8.97 -0.77 15.72
N PRO A 92 -7.92 -0.17 16.27
CA PRO A 92 -7.51 1.20 15.92
C PRO A 92 -6.86 1.33 14.53
N LYS A 93 -6.49 0.19 13.90
CA LYS A 93 -5.65 0.21 12.70
C LYS A 93 -6.26 -0.61 11.57
N ALA A 94 -6.02 -0.13 10.33
CA ALA A 94 -6.04 -0.97 9.15
C ALA A 94 -4.62 -1.14 8.62
N SER A 95 -4.30 -2.31 8.07
CA SER A 95 -2.99 -2.60 7.51
C SER A 95 -3.07 -3.51 6.29
N PHE A 96 -2.09 -3.37 5.41
CA PHE A 96 -1.88 -4.25 4.28
C PHE A 96 -0.42 -4.70 4.24
N SER A 97 -0.18 -5.95 3.89
CA SER A 97 1.15 -6.48 3.63
C SER A 97 1.10 -7.44 2.45
N GLY A 98 1.98 -7.25 1.49
CA GLY A 98 1.99 -8.04 0.28
C GLY A 98 3.16 -7.76 -0.65
N ALA A 99 3.01 -8.16 -1.89
CA ALA A 99 3.98 -7.96 -2.95
C ALA A 99 3.29 -7.41 -4.21
N TYR A 100 4.07 -6.81 -5.08
CA TYR A 100 3.62 -6.48 -6.42
C TYR A 100 4.37 -7.30 -7.47
N THR A 101 3.72 -7.52 -8.60
CA THR A 101 4.30 -8.12 -9.80
C THR A 101 4.18 -7.14 -10.95
N GLY A 102 5.23 -7.00 -11.74
CA GLY A 102 5.34 -6.07 -12.86
C GLY A 102 6.81 -5.68 -13.08
N ASN A 103 7.10 -5.11 -14.25
CA ASN A 103 8.47 -4.70 -14.60
C ASN A 103 8.65 -3.20 -14.34
N VAL A 104 8.95 -2.82 -13.11
CA VAL A 104 9.21 -1.43 -12.70
C VAL A 104 10.70 -1.13 -12.89
N GLN A 105 11.02 -0.18 -13.77
CA GLN A 105 12.40 0.26 -14.04
C GLN A 105 12.75 1.47 -13.15
N LEU A 106 13.42 1.23 -12.03
CA LEU A 106 13.71 2.27 -11.02
C LEU A 106 14.64 3.39 -11.51
N ASN A 107 15.39 3.14 -12.58
CA ASN A 107 16.32 4.09 -13.18
C ASN A 107 15.74 4.89 -14.35
N LYS A 108 14.44 4.71 -14.62
CA LYS A 108 13.77 5.39 -15.73
C LYS A 108 12.41 5.92 -15.28
N ASP A 109 12.22 7.22 -15.39
CA ASP A 109 10.91 7.84 -15.14
C ASP A 109 9.85 7.27 -16.06
N GLY A 110 8.67 7.00 -15.52
CA GLY A 110 7.57 6.39 -16.27
C GLY A 110 6.51 5.78 -15.36
N VAL A 111 5.38 5.41 -15.97
CA VAL A 111 4.26 4.75 -15.28
C VAL A 111 4.27 3.27 -15.64
N TYR A 112 4.31 2.42 -14.63
CA TYR A 112 4.42 0.97 -14.77
C TYR A 112 3.16 0.31 -14.19
N PRO A 113 2.39 -0.43 -15.00
CA PRO A 113 1.29 -1.24 -14.50
C PRO A 113 1.84 -2.40 -13.68
N VAL A 114 1.21 -2.64 -12.52
CA VAL A 114 1.56 -3.73 -11.61
C VAL A 114 0.29 -4.39 -11.09
N THR A 115 0.43 -5.62 -10.61
CA THR A 115 -0.61 -6.29 -9.82
C THR A 115 -0.12 -6.44 -8.40
N VAL A 116 -0.87 -5.89 -7.44
CA VAL A 116 -0.58 -5.99 -6.01
C VAL A 116 -1.38 -7.14 -5.42
N LYS A 117 -0.70 -8.06 -4.72
CA LYS A 117 -1.32 -9.19 -4.02
C LYS A 117 -0.86 -9.20 -2.57
N GLY A 118 -1.79 -9.40 -1.65
CA GLY A 118 -1.44 -9.47 -0.22
C GLY A 118 -2.65 -9.60 0.67
N ASN A 119 -2.41 -9.35 1.95
CA ASN A 119 -3.39 -9.46 3.01
C ASN A 119 -3.80 -8.08 3.51
N LEU A 120 -5.08 -7.76 3.40
CA LEU A 120 -5.69 -6.58 4.01
C LEU A 120 -6.31 -6.98 5.35
N SER A 121 -5.88 -6.30 6.42
CA SER A 121 -6.40 -6.50 7.78
C SER A 121 -7.18 -5.25 8.21
N LEU A 122 -8.42 -5.45 8.61
CA LEU A 122 -9.36 -4.43 9.04
C LEU A 122 -10.34 -5.06 10.04
N HIS A 123 -10.70 -4.35 11.12
CA HIS A 123 -11.74 -4.77 12.06
C HIS A 123 -11.60 -6.24 12.50
N ASN A 124 -10.40 -6.64 12.94
CA ASN A 124 -10.06 -8.02 13.37
C ASN A 124 -10.32 -9.13 12.32
N ALA A 125 -10.44 -8.77 11.05
CA ALA A 125 -10.50 -9.72 9.95
C ALA A 125 -9.35 -9.47 8.97
N THR A 126 -8.88 -10.55 8.32
CA THR A 126 -7.83 -10.47 7.30
C THR A 126 -8.30 -11.19 6.05
N LYS A 127 -8.21 -10.50 4.92
CA LYS A 127 -8.59 -11.03 3.59
C LYS A 127 -7.45 -10.90 2.61
N ALA A 128 -7.23 -11.93 1.83
CA ALA A 128 -6.37 -11.86 0.67
C ALA A 128 -7.03 -11.00 -0.41
N VAL A 129 -6.28 -10.07 -0.97
CA VAL A 129 -6.74 -9.19 -2.06
C VAL A 129 -5.74 -9.19 -3.20
N GLU A 130 -6.26 -9.06 -4.40
CA GLU A 130 -5.48 -8.89 -5.62
C GLU A 130 -6.04 -7.67 -6.37
N VAL A 131 -5.17 -6.67 -6.63
CA VAL A 131 -5.58 -5.36 -7.10
C VAL A 131 -4.70 -4.90 -8.25
N PRO A 132 -5.25 -4.47 -9.40
CA PRO A 132 -4.49 -3.74 -10.39
C PRO A 132 -4.07 -2.37 -9.83
N ALA A 133 -2.82 -2.00 -10.07
CA ALA A 133 -2.25 -0.76 -9.58
C ALA A 133 -1.25 -0.19 -10.58
N THR A 134 -0.77 1.02 -10.34
CA THR A 134 0.36 1.60 -11.06
C THR A 134 1.43 2.07 -10.08
N ILE A 135 2.69 1.93 -10.49
CA ILE A 135 3.83 2.58 -9.85
C ILE A 135 4.42 3.55 -10.86
N GLU A 136 4.39 4.84 -10.56
CA GLU A 136 5.11 5.86 -11.32
C GLU A 136 6.47 6.07 -10.68
N VAL A 137 7.53 5.95 -11.46
CA VAL A 137 8.89 6.37 -11.09
C VAL A 137 9.05 7.80 -11.56
N LYS A 138 9.36 8.72 -10.64
CA LYS A 138 9.49 10.14 -10.97
C LYS A 138 10.45 10.84 -10.02
N ASN A 139 11.51 11.41 -10.59
CA ASN A 139 12.52 12.14 -9.81
C ASN A 139 13.08 11.36 -8.60
N GLY A 140 13.25 10.04 -8.73
CA GLY A 140 13.73 9.17 -7.66
C GLY A 140 12.68 8.81 -6.59
N HIS A 141 11.41 9.18 -6.79
CA HIS A 141 10.27 8.77 -5.97
C HIS A 141 9.52 7.61 -6.62
N LEU A 142 8.81 6.85 -5.80
CA LEU A 142 7.80 5.88 -6.23
C LEU A 142 6.41 6.37 -5.83
N LEU A 143 5.62 6.73 -6.84
CA LEU A 143 4.22 7.11 -6.65
C LEU A 143 3.34 5.90 -6.96
N GLY A 144 2.63 5.40 -5.96
CA GLY A 144 1.72 4.25 -6.12
C GLY A 144 0.28 4.69 -6.16
N GLN A 145 -0.51 4.12 -7.09
CA GLN A 145 -1.94 4.37 -7.20
C GLN A 145 -2.69 3.05 -7.37
N ALA A 146 -3.79 2.91 -6.63
CA ALA A 146 -4.71 1.79 -6.78
C ALA A 146 -6.14 2.23 -6.49
N GLU A 147 -7.10 1.59 -7.18
CA GLU A 147 -8.52 1.69 -6.90
C GLU A 147 -9.12 0.29 -6.91
N PHE A 148 -9.84 -0.07 -5.85
CA PHE A 148 -10.45 -1.38 -5.72
C PHE A 148 -11.69 -1.31 -4.83
N LYS A 149 -12.44 -2.42 -4.76
CA LYS A 149 -13.65 -2.51 -3.95
C LYS A 149 -13.46 -3.49 -2.80
N VAL A 150 -14.08 -3.18 -1.67
CA VAL A 150 -14.17 -4.04 -0.50
C VAL A 150 -15.63 -4.17 -0.05
N LYS A 151 -15.98 -5.33 0.50
CA LYS A 151 -17.29 -5.53 1.13
C LYS A 151 -17.11 -5.42 2.64
N PRO A 152 -17.87 -4.57 3.35
CA PRO A 152 -17.80 -4.46 4.81
C PRO A 152 -17.98 -5.81 5.51
N GLU A 153 -18.87 -6.65 5.00
CA GLU A 153 -19.15 -8.01 5.55
C GLU A 153 -17.92 -8.93 5.55
N ASP A 154 -17.00 -8.77 4.59
CA ASP A 154 -15.75 -9.53 4.55
C ASP A 154 -14.82 -9.23 5.73
N PHE A 155 -15.02 -8.09 6.38
CA PHE A 155 -14.26 -7.63 7.54
C PHE A 155 -15.08 -7.61 8.82
N ASN A 156 -16.13 -8.42 8.91
CA ASN A 156 -17.04 -8.51 10.08
C ASN A 156 -17.72 -7.18 10.42
N ILE A 157 -17.83 -6.25 9.46
CA ILE A 157 -18.53 -4.98 9.64
C ILE A 157 -19.98 -5.16 9.22
N SER A 158 -20.88 -5.08 10.20
CA SER A 158 -22.31 -5.25 9.98
C SER A 158 -22.99 -3.91 9.68
N ILE A 159 -23.73 -3.84 8.58
CA ILE A 159 -24.54 -2.68 8.22
C ILE A 159 -25.97 -2.90 8.66
N PRO A 160 -26.51 -2.09 9.62
CA PRO A 160 -27.89 -2.21 10.09
C PRO A 160 -28.91 -2.07 8.95
N SER A 161 -29.99 -2.84 9.01
CA SER A 161 -31.01 -2.87 7.95
C SER A 161 -31.63 -1.47 7.65
N VAL A 162 -31.77 -0.64 8.68
CA VAL A 162 -32.38 0.71 8.58
C VAL A 162 -31.55 1.72 7.76
N VAL A 163 -30.26 1.44 7.55
CA VAL A 163 -29.35 2.29 6.75
C VAL A 163 -28.78 1.57 5.53
N ARG A 164 -29.18 0.34 5.28
CA ARG A 164 -28.63 -0.49 4.20
C ARG A 164 -28.78 0.12 2.81
N ASP A 165 -29.86 0.84 2.56
CA ASP A 165 -30.10 1.49 1.27
C ASP A 165 -29.28 2.78 1.08
N LYS A 166 -28.61 3.25 2.14
CA LYS A 166 -27.73 4.43 2.13
C LYS A 166 -26.27 4.08 2.01
N ILE A 167 -25.89 2.82 2.12
CA ILE A 167 -24.51 2.35 2.07
C ILE A 167 -24.38 1.30 0.97
N ASP A 168 -23.46 1.51 0.03
CA ASP A 168 -23.21 0.53 -1.03
C ASP A 168 -22.67 -0.78 -0.43
N LYS A 169 -23.04 -1.90 -1.03
CA LYS A 169 -22.51 -3.21 -0.65
C LYS A 169 -21.03 -3.36 -0.92
N GLU A 170 -20.52 -2.62 -1.91
CA GLU A 170 -19.13 -2.60 -2.31
C GLU A 170 -18.56 -1.19 -2.20
N ILE A 171 -17.72 -0.98 -1.22
CA ILE A 171 -17.09 0.31 -0.94
C ILE A 171 -15.85 0.47 -1.85
N THR A 172 -15.80 1.54 -2.63
CA THR A 172 -14.63 1.87 -3.45
C THR A 172 -13.53 2.45 -2.56
N VAL A 173 -12.34 1.87 -2.62
CA VAL A 173 -11.14 2.34 -1.92
C VAL A 173 -10.14 2.87 -2.94
N LYS A 174 -9.63 4.09 -2.70
CA LYS A 174 -8.55 4.72 -3.47
C LYS A 174 -7.33 4.89 -2.61
N VAL A 175 -6.19 4.52 -3.17
CA VAL A 175 -4.88 4.65 -2.52
C VAL A 175 -3.99 5.50 -3.40
N ASN A 176 -3.35 6.52 -2.83
CA ASN A 176 -2.29 7.29 -3.48
C ASN A 176 -1.14 7.46 -2.50
N ILE A 177 0.05 7.14 -2.93
CA ILE A 177 1.26 7.31 -2.13
C ILE A 177 2.35 7.98 -2.95
N ASP A 178 3.18 8.77 -2.30
CA ASP A 178 4.43 9.32 -2.81
C ASP A 178 5.53 8.95 -1.82
N CYS A 179 6.35 7.97 -2.19
CA CYS A 179 7.39 7.40 -1.38
C CYS A 179 8.76 7.87 -1.85
N ALA A 180 9.51 8.52 -0.95
CA ALA A 180 10.90 8.87 -1.18
C ALA A 180 11.83 7.71 -0.80
N ALA A 181 13.00 7.63 -1.45
CA ALA A 181 14.05 6.69 -1.07
C ALA A 181 14.55 6.97 0.36
N LYS A 182 14.86 5.88 1.10
CA LYS A 182 15.45 5.93 2.44
C LYS A 182 16.96 5.82 2.39
#